data_36e3b930ae3c52a6f029e58c6b2e5838
#
_entry.id   36e3b930ae3c52a6f029e58c6b2e5838
#
_cell.length_a   1.000
_cell.length_b   1.000
_cell.length_c   1.000
_cell.angle_alpha   90.00
_cell.angle_beta   90.00
_cell.angle_gamma   90.00
#
_symmetry.space_group_name_H-M   'P 1'
#
loop_
_entity.id
_entity.type
_entity.pdbx_description
1 polymer ?
#
loop_
_entity_poly.entity_id
_entity_poly.type
_entity_poly.pdbx_seq_one_letter_code
_entity_poly.pdbx_strand_id
1 'polypeptide(L)'
;MFTIYSADTAGIPSNCLYPHIHHVTDDSSLKAAVLTDYVCAEYKNSYRSNSNFIGSDCLPADCDNDHSENPEDWVTPEDVANAFPGVSFAVHYSRSNNKAKKGKAARPKFHVLFPIDYVSDPAIYSEMKKQVNSLFPYFDTQALDAARFFFGTADTDVEIYTGFMNLTDLLKVYSYDD
;
A
#
# COMPACT_ATOMS: atom_id res chain seq x y z
N MET A 1 9.38 4.48 10.92
CA MET A 1 8.27 4.58 9.99
C MET A 1 8.60 4.00 8.62
N PHE A 2 8.36 4.66 7.51
CA PHE A 2 8.64 4.09 6.18
C PHE A 2 8.87 5.19 5.16
N THR A 3 9.32 4.80 3.96
CA THR A 3 9.70 5.71 2.89
C THR A 3 8.78 5.54 1.68
N ILE A 4 8.39 6.65 1.07
CA ILE A 4 7.63 6.70 -0.17
C ILE A 4 8.40 7.55 -1.18
N TYR A 5 8.30 7.18 -2.45
CA TYR A 5 8.92 7.89 -3.57
C TYR A 5 7.82 8.39 -4.49
N SER A 6 7.76 9.70 -4.75
CA SER A 6 6.67 10.30 -5.50
C SER A 6 7.13 10.91 -6.83
N ALA A 7 6.17 10.99 -7.74
CA ALA A 7 6.29 11.62 -9.05
C ALA A 7 6.04 13.13 -8.98
N ASP A 8 6.32 13.83 -10.08
CA ASP A 8 5.96 15.26 -10.24
C ASP A 8 4.49 15.46 -10.58
N THR A 9 3.78 14.39 -10.97
CA THR A 9 2.41 14.45 -11.49
C THR A 9 1.49 13.48 -10.78
N ALA A 10 0.19 13.65 -10.96
CA ALA A 10 -0.84 12.75 -10.45
C ALA A 10 -1.74 12.29 -11.60
N GLY A 11 -2.10 11.00 -11.59
CA GLY A 11 -3.03 10.42 -12.55
C GLY A 11 -2.43 10.10 -13.92
N ILE A 12 -1.12 9.94 -14.04
CA ILE A 12 -0.41 9.65 -15.30
C ILE A 12 0.14 8.22 -15.27
N PRO A 13 -0.62 7.21 -15.72
CA PRO A 13 -0.18 5.81 -15.62
C PRO A 13 1.07 5.48 -16.45
N SER A 14 1.37 6.26 -17.50
CA SER A 14 2.58 6.08 -18.32
C SER A 14 3.84 6.63 -17.68
N ASN A 15 3.74 7.39 -16.58
CA ASN A 15 4.91 7.91 -15.89
C ASN A 15 5.66 6.79 -15.17
N CYS A 16 6.98 6.75 -15.31
CA CYS A 16 7.85 5.81 -14.62
C CYS A 16 8.86 6.49 -13.67
N LEU A 17 8.86 7.83 -13.59
CA LEU A 17 9.81 8.58 -12.77
C LEU A 17 9.22 9.00 -11.43
N TYR A 18 9.91 8.65 -10.36
CA TYR A 18 9.49 8.91 -8.97
C TYR A 18 10.68 9.46 -8.17
N PRO A 19 11.09 10.72 -8.45
CA PRO A 19 12.36 11.25 -7.93
C PRO A 19 12.32 11.81 -6.51
N HIS A 20 11.13 12.02 -5.95
CA HIS A 20 10.97 12.68 -4.64
C HIS A 20 10.87 11.66 -3.50
N ILE A 21 11.71 11.84 -2.48
CA ILE A 21 11.76 10.94 -1.32
C ILE A 21 11.00 11.56 -0.16
N HIS A 22 10.09 10.78 0.44
CA HIS A 22 9.31 11.18 1.61
C HIS A 22 9.52 10.18 2.75
N HIS A 23 9.94 10.67 3.91
CA HIS A 23 9.99 9.88 5.14
C HIS A 23 8.68 10.10 5.89
N VAL A 24 7.83 9.07 5.95
CA VAL A 24 6.53 9.15 6.57
C VAL A 24 6.64 8.81 8.06
N THR A 25 6.29 9.76 8.91
CA THR A 25 6.36 9.65 10.36
C THR A 25 5.04 10.01 11.06
N ASP A 26 4.16 10.75 10.39
CA ASP A 26 2.90 11.26 10.92
C ASP A 26 1.87 11.51 9.81
N ASP A 27 0.69 11.99 10.18
CA ASP A 27 -0.39 12.27 9.22
C ASP A 27 0.03 13.30 8.17
N SER A 28 0.73 14.35 8.58
CA SER A 28 1.16 15.43 7.69
C SER A 28 2.15 14.94 6.64
N SER A 29 3.15 14.17 7.03
CA SER A 29 4.13 13.59 6.10
C SER A 29 3.51 12.54 5.19
N LEU A 30 2.52 11.78 5.66
CA LEU A 30 1.77 10.84 4.84
C LEU A 30 0.97 11.56 3.75
N LYS A 31 0.22 12.60 4.12
CA LYS A 31 -0.56 13.41 3.15
C LYS A 31 0.34 14.02 2.07
N ALA A 32 1.49 14.54 2.46
CA ALA A 32 2.47 15.08 1.52
C ALA A 32 3.02 14.01 0.57
N ALA A 33 3.28 12.81 1.07
CA ALA A 33 3.86 11.71 0.30
C ALA A 33 2.91 11.15 -0.76
N VAL A 34 1.60 11.16 -0.52
CA VAL A 34 0.58 10.57 -1.40
C VAL A 34 -0.15 11.61 -2.26
N LEU A 35 0.29 12.85 -2.23
CA LEU A 35 -0.32 13.96 -2.98
C LEU A 35 -0.24 13.75 -4.50
N THR A 36 0.87 13.20 -4.98
CA THR A 36 1.09 12.84 -6.38
C THR A 36 1.23 11.32 -6.51
N ASP A 37 1.34 10.81 -7.73
CA ASP A 37 1.53 9.37 -7.93
C ASP A 37 2.81 8.90 -7.23
N TYR A 38 2.79 7.71 -6.67
CA TYR A 38 3.89 7.24 -5.83
C TYR A 38 4.15 5.75 -5.96
N VAL A 39 5.35 5.36 -5.53
CA VAL A 39 5.77 3.97 -5.33
C VAL A 39 6.33 3.80 -3.92
N CYS A 40 6.32 2.57 -3.43
CA CYS A 40 6.81 2.23 -2.08
C CYS A 40 8.21 1.58 -2.11
N ALA A 41 8.85 1.53 -3.26
CA ALA A 41 10.19 1.00 -3.42
C ALA A 41 11.10 2.00 -4.11
N GLU A 42 12.39 1.89 -3.83
CA GLU A 42 13.43 2.62 -4.54
C GLU A 42 13.82 1.89 -5.83
N TYR A 43 13.98 2.63 -6.91
CA TYR A 43 14.38 2.10 -8.22
C TYR A 43 15.62 2.81 -8.71
N LYS A 44 16.49 2.11 -9.46
CA LYS A 44 17.66 2.72 -10.12
C LYS A 44 17.22 3.89 -11.00
N ASN A 45 17.90 5.02 -10.87
CA ASN A 45 17.60 6.25 -11.58
C ASN A 45 16.16 6.77 -11.35
N SER A 46 15.57 6.42 -10.23
CA SER A 46 14.16 6.74 -9.92
C SER A 46 13.18 6.22 -10.97
N TYR A 47 13.59 5.28 -11.82
CA TYR A 47 12.81 4.74 -12.92
C TYR A 47 12.16 3.40 -12.52
N ARG A 48 10.85 3.39 -12.40
CA ARG A 48 10.06 2.23 -11.97
C ARG A 48 10.08 1.12 -13.00
N SER A 49 10.68 -0.01 -12.65
CA SER A 49 10.58 -1.29 -13.36
C SER A 49 11.00 -2.42 -12.44
N ASN A 50 10.60 -3.64 -12.71
CA ASN A 50 11.00 -4.79 -11.91
C ASN A 50 12.53 -4.96 -11.88
N SER A 51 13.19 -4.75 -13.01
CA SER A 51 14.65 -4.90 -13.12
C SER A 51 15.44 -3.79 -12.42
N ASN A 52 14.80 -2.65 -12.14
CA ASN A 52 15.44 -1.52 -11.47
C ASN A 52 15.21 -1.50 -9.95
N PHE A 53 14.51 -2.47 -9.42
CA PHE A 53 14.22 -2.53 -7.98
C PHE A 53 15.52 -2.54 -7.16
N ILE A 54 15.64 -1.62 -6.21
CA ILE A 54 16.75 -1.54 -5.25
C ILE A 54 16.31 -2.11 -3.92
N GLY A 55 15.22 -1.62 -3.37
CA GLY A 55 14.72 -2.08 -2.08
C GLY A 55 13.55 -1.28 -1.56
N SER A 56 12.96 -1.74 -0.46
CA SER A 56 11.80 -1.10 0.16
C SER A 56 11.75 -1.36 1.67
N ASP A 57 11.25 -0.37 2.41
CA ASP A 57 10.86 -0.48 3.82
C ASP A 57 9.35 -0.33 4.01
N CYS A 58 8.58 -0.41 2.90
CA CYS A 58 7.13 -0.24 2.91
C CYS A 58 6.46 -1.22 1.96
N LEU A 59 5.49 -1.99 2.47
CA LEU A 59 4.73 -2.92 1.65
C LEU A 59 3.31 -2.38 1.48
N PRO A 60 2.92 -2.01 0.24
CA PRO A 60 1.59 -1.48 -0.02
C PRO A 60 0.58 -2.59 -0.33
N ALA A 61 -0.67 -2.33 0.00
CA ALA A 61 -1.81 -3.13 -0.41
C ALA A 61 -2.97 -2.21 -0.78
N ASP A 62 -3.81 -2.66 -1.69
CA ASP A 62 -4.93 -1.90 -2.22
C ASP A 62 -6.24 -2.64 -1.97
N CYS A 63 -7.25 -1.94 -1.45
CA CYS A 63 -8.57 -2.50 -1.19
C CYS A 63 -9.63 -1.66 -1.89
N ASP A 64 -10.25 -2.22 -2.92
CA ASP A 64 -11.30 -1.56 -3.71
C ASP A 64 -12.70 -2.06 -3.39
N ASN A 65 -12.84 -3.06 -2.52
CA ASN A 65 -14.12 -3.70 -2.19
C ASN A 65 -14.90 -4.18 -3.42
N ASP A 66 -14.17 -4.68 -4.42
CA ASP A 66 -14.77 -5.19 -5.66
C ASP A 66 -15.28 -6.64 -5.55
N HIS A 67 -15.07 -7.28 -4.40
CA HIS A 67 -15.45 -8.68 -4.16
C HIS A 67 -16.95 -8.88 -3.95
N SER A 68 -17.72 -7.83 -3.68
CA SER A 68 -19.17 -7.91 -3.43
C SER A 68 -19.87 -6.60 -3.77
N GLU A 69 -21.12 -6.71 -4.23
CA GLU A 69 -22.01 -5.55 -4.41
C GLU A 69 -22.85 -5.28 -3.15
N ASN A 70 -22.82 -6.18 -2.15
CA ASN A 70 -23.52 -6.01 -0.89
C ASN A 70 -22.68 -5.19 0.09
N PRO A 71 -23.16 -4.01 0.56
CA PRO A 71 -22.42 -3.18 1.51
C PRO A 71 -22.02 -3.89 2.81
N GLU A 72 -22.76 -4.90 3.22
CA GLU A 72 -22.47 -5.69 4.42
C GLU A 72 -21.16 -6.51 4.30
N ASP A 73 -20.73 -6.78 3.06
CA ASP A 73 -19.51 -7.55 2.78
C ASP A 73 -18.27 -6.66 2.61
N TRP A 74 -18.45 -5.34 2.60
CA TRP A 74 -17.33 -4.42 2.40
C TRP A 74 -16.49 -4.33 3.66
N VAL A 75 -15.17 -4.29 3.45
CA VAL A 75 -14.19 -4.19 4.52
C VAL A 75 -13.65 -2.76 4.65
N THR A 76 -13.19 -2.43 5.84
CA THR A 76 -12.70 -1.12 6.24
C THR A 76 -11.27 -1.24 6.79
N PRO A 77 -10.57 -0.12 7.03
CA PRO A 77 -9.27 -0.15 7.71
C PRO A 77 -9.30 -0.83 9.08
N GLU A 78 -10.43 -0.77 9.80
CA GLU A 78 -10.58 -1.48 11.08
C GLU A 78 -10.54 -2.99 10.90
N ASP A 79 -11.12 -3.52 9.81
CA ASP A 79 -11.03 -4.94 9.47
C ASP A 79 -9.59 -5.36 9.21
N VAL A 80 -8.79 -4.50 8.59
CA VAL A 80 -7.34 -4.72 8.40
C VAL A 80 -6.66 -4.80 9.77
N ALA A 81 -6.95 -3.87 10.68
CA ALA A 81 -6.37 -3.88 12.02
C ALA A 81 -6.70 -5.18 12.77
N ASN A 82 -7.91 -5.71 12.60
CA ASN A 82 -8.30 -6.98 13.20
C ASN A 82 -7.61 -8.20 12.58
N ALA A 83 -7.31 -8.13 11.28
CA ALA A 83 -6.60 -9.21 10.57
C ALA A 83 -5.09 -9.22 10.85
N PHE A 84 -4.51 -8.06 11.20
CA PHE A 84 -3.08 -7.89 11.50
C PHE A 84 -2.90 -7.33 12.92
N PRO A 85 -3.28 -8.11 13.96
CA PRO A 85 -3.28 -7.59 15.33
C PRO A 85 -1.88 -7.21 15.80
N GLY A 86 -1.75 -6.02 16.38
CA GLY A 86 -0.47 -5.50 16.89
C GLY A 86 0.49 -4.96 15.85
N VAL A 87 0.14 -5.03 14.56
CA VAL A 87 0.99 -4.55 13.46
C VAL A 87 0.74 -3.06 13.20
N SER A 88 1.81 -2.30 13.05
CA SER A 88 1.72 -0.89 12.63
C SER A 88 1.45 -0.80 11.13
N PHE A 89 0.53 0.07 10.72
CA PHE A 89 0.29 0.40 9.33
C PHE A 89 -0.34 1.79 9.20
N ALA A 90 -0.28 2.33 8.00
CA ALA A 90 -0.94 3.59 7.66
C ALA A 90 -1.95 3.36 6.53
N VAL A 91 -2.96 4.21 6.49
CA VAL A 91 -4.03 4.15 5.49
C VAL A 91 -4.24 5.53 4.90
N HIS A 92 -4.42 5.60 3.58
CA HIS A 92 -5.06 6.74 2.96
C HIS A 92 -6.15 6.26 2.00
N TYR A 93 -7.22 7.07 1.88
CA TYR A 93 -8.32 6.73 0.98
C TYR A 93 -7.95 7.12 -0.45
N SER A 94 -8.36 6.30 -1.40
CA SER A 94 -8.07 6.54 -2.82
C SER A 94 -8.92 7.66 -3.37
N ARG A 95 -8.52 8.22 -4.52
CA ARG A 95 -9.30 9.24 -5.22
C ARG A 95 -10.70 8.77 -5.65
N SER A 96 -10.92 7.46 -5.70
CA SER A 96 -12.20 6.84 -6.06
C SER A 96 -13.04 6.44 -4.83
N ASN A 97 -12.56 6.74 -3.61
CA ASN A 97 -13.26 6.39 -2.38
C ASN A 97 -14.65 7.02 -2.33
N ASN A 98 -15.65 6.21 -1.99
CA ASN A 98 -17.07 6.61 -1.87
C ASN A 98 -17.63 7.30 -3.12
N LYS A 99 -17.13 6.95 -4.30
CA LYS A 99 -17.63 7.44 -5.58
C LYS A 99 -18.15 6.28 -6.43
N ALA A 100 -19.34 6.44 -6.98
CA ALA A 100 -19.89 5.48 -7.94
C ALA A 100 -19.02 5.47 -9.21
N LYS A 101 -18.70 4.28 -9.73
CA LYS A 101 -17.84 4.14 -10.89
C LYS A 101 -18.25 2.93 -11.72
N LYS A 102 -18.39 3.12 -13.04
CA LYS A 102 -18.69 2.05 -14.01
C LYS A 102 -19.91 1.22 -13.61
N GLY A 103 -21.00 1.86 -13.17
CA GLY A 103 -22.22 1.18 -12.75
C GLY A 103 -22.16 0.53 -11.37
N LYS A 104 -21.05 0.63 -10.65
CA LYS A 104 -20.91 0.11 -9.29
C LYS A 104 -21.23 1.19 -8.27
N ALA A 105 -21.87 0.80 -7.17
CA ALA A 105 -22.20 1.69 -6.07
C ALA A 105 -20.93 2.27 -5.41
N ALA A 106 -21.06 3.48 -4.85
CA ALA A 106 -20.02 4.09 -4.05
C ALA A 106 -19.67 3.19 -2.84
N ARG A 107 -18.38 2.98 -2.61
CA ARG A 107 -17.88 2.07 -1.58
C ARG A 107 -16.53 2.54 -1.03
N PRO A 108 -16.11 2.06 0.15
CA PRO A 108 -14.79 2.36 0.68
C PRO A 108 -13.69 1.83 -0.25
N LYS A 109 -12.71 2.70 -0.57
CA LYS A 109 -11.52 2.35 -1.35
C LYS A 109 -10.30 3.00 -0.72
N PHE A 110 -9.36 2.19 -0.29
CA PHE A 110 -8.22 2.68 0.47
C PHE A 110 -6.96 1.88 0.18
N HIS A 111 -5.82 2.54 0.40
CA HIS A 111 -4.50 1.92 0.32
C HIS A 111 -3.97 1.73 1.73
N VAL A 112 -3.35 0.58 1.97
CA VAL A 112 -2.70 0.22 3.24
C VAL A 112 -1.20 0.18 3.01
N LEU A 113 -0.45 0.85 3.88
CA LEU A 113 1.00 0.95 3.79
C LEU A 113 1.59 0.35 5.06
N PHE A 114 2.22 -0.81 4.93
CA PHE A 114 2.83 -1.51 6.05
C PHE A 114 4.32 -1.19 6.15
N PRO A 115 4.81 -0.62 7.26
CA PRO A 115 6.25 -0.62 7.54
C PRO A 115 6.77 -2.05 7.61
N ILE A 116 7.91 -2.29 6.97
CA ILE A 116 8.59 -3.59 6.96
C ILE A 116 10.08 -3.39 7.21
N ASP A 117 10.78 -4.43 7.64
CA ASP A 117 12.23 -4.44 7.60
C ASP A 117 12.68 -4.32 6.14
N TYR A 118 13.76 -3.58 5.90
CA TYR A 118 14.24 -3.31 4.54
C TYR A 118 14.48 -4.59 3.76
N VAL A 119 13.92 -4.66 2.55
CA VAL A 119 14.06 -5.80 1.63
C VAL A 119 14.68 -5.31 0.33
N SER A 120 15.79 -5.94 -0.09
CA SER A 120 16.50 -5.61 -1.33
C SER A 120 16.32 -6.63 -2.46
N ASP A 121 15.60 -7.71 -2.20
CA ASP A 121 15.30 -8.75 -3.19
C ASP A 121 13.85 -8.61 -3.67
N PRO A 122 13.61 -8.33 -4.97
CA PRO A 122 12.25 -8.17 -5.49
C PRO A 122 11.42 -9.45 -5.39
N ALA A 123 12.03 -10.63 -5.43
CA ALA A 123 11.32 -11.89 -5.29
C ALA A 123 10.79 -12.09 -3.85
N ILE A 124 11.60 -11.74 -2.86
CA ILE A 124 11.18 -11.75 -1.44
C ILE A 124 10.06 -10.74 -1.22
N TYR A 125 10.20 -9.52 -1.77
CA TYR A 125 9.19 -8.47 -1.67
C TYR A 125 7.83 -8.93 -2.24
N SER A 126 7.83 -9.52 -3.44
CA SER A 126 6.63 -10.07 -4.07
C SER A 126 6.03 -11.22 -3.27
N GLU A 127 6.86 -12.07 -2.69
CA GLU A 127 6.40 -13.17 -1.82
C GLU A 127 5.73 -12.66 -0.55
N MET A 128 6.26 -11.61 0.07
CA MET A 128 5.63 -10.96 1.22
C MET A 128 4.24 -10.43 0.87
N LYS A 129 4.07 -9.83 -0.31
CA LYS A 129 2.75 -9.36 -0.80
C LYS A 129 1.75 -10.52 -0.93
N LYS A 130 2.19 -11.67 -1.43
CA LYS A 130 1.35 -12.87 -1.53
C LYS A 130 0.95 -13.40 -0.15
N GLN A 131 1.85 -13.41 0.81
CA GLN A 131 1.57 -13.80 2.19
C GLN A 131 0.52 -12.87 2.83
N VAL A 132 0.67 -11.57 2.66
CA VAL A 132 -0.30 -10.56 3.12
C VAL A 132 -1.67 -10.81 2.48
N ASN A 133 -1.71 -11.06 1.19
CA ASN A 133 -2.95 -11.35 0.47
C ASN A 133 -3.62 -12.64 0.97
N SER A 134 -2.85 -13.63 1.39
CA SER A 134 -3.38 -14.86 2.00
C SER A 134 -4.03 -14.60 3.35
N LEU A 135 -3.49 -13.67 4.13
CA LEU A 135 -4.02 -13.29 5.44
C LEU A 135 -5.24 -12.38 5.34
N PHE A 136 -5.34 -11.61 4.27
CA PHE A 136 -6.47 -10.69 4.02
C PHE A 136 -6.82 -10.71 2.52
N PRO A 137 -7.66 -11.68 2.09
CA PRO A 137 -7.93 -11.92 0.65
C PRO A 137 -8.69 -10.80 -0.06
N TYR A 138 -9.11 -9.77 0.64
CA TYR A 138 -9.80 -8.60 0.08
C TYR A 138 -8.87 -7.58 -0.57
N PHE A 139 -7.57 -7.72 -0.40
CA PHE A 139 -6.60 -6.89 -1.11
C PHE A 139 -6.52 -7.28 -2.59
N ASP A 140 -6.30 -6.28 -3.46
CA ASP A 140 -6.18 -6.48 -4.89
C ASP A 140 -4.93 -7.32 -5.23
N THR A 141 -5.16 -8.44 -5.95
CA THR A 141 -4.08 -9.35 -6.36
C THR A 141 -3.22 -8.81 -7.51
N GLN A 142 -3.68 -7.79 -8.23
CA GLN A 142 -2.90 -7.17 -9.31
C GLN A 142 -1.71 -6.37 -8.80
N ALA A 143 -1.68 -6.05 -7.51
CA ALA A 143 -0.63 -5.26 -6.89
C ALA A 143 0.54 -6.10 -6.34
N LEU A 144 0.74 -7.34 -6.82
CA LEU A 144 1.71 -8.27 -6.23
C LEU A 144 3.14 -8.18 -6.79
N ASP A 145 3.38 -7.47 -7.89
CA ASP A 145 4.73 -7.32 -8.43
C ASP A 145 5.55 -6.24 -7.69
N ALA A 146 6.85 -6.20 -7.95
CA ALA A 146 7.76 -5.26 -7.30
C ALA A 146 7.72 -3.86 -7.92
N ALA A 147 7.00 -3.65 -9.00
CA ALA A 147 6.95 -2.39 -9.77
C ALA A 147 5.57 -1.71 -9.71
N ARG A 148 4.74 -2.02 -8.73
CA ARG A 148 3.42 -1.41 -8.59
C ARG A 148 3.53 0.06 -8.19
N PHE A 149 2.76 0.93 -8.87
CA PHE A 149 2.56 2.33 -8.47
C PHE A 149 1.11 2.56 -8.05
N PHE A 150 0.89 3.68 -7.35
CA PHE A 150 -0.42 4.12 -6.92
C PHE A 150 -0.67 5.55 -7.36
N PHE A 151 -1.92 5.84 -7.72
CA PHE A 151 -2.33 7.21 -8.04
C PHE A 151 -2.34 8.06 -6.78
N GLY A 152 -1.84 9.30 -6.91
CA GLY A 152 -1.89 10.29 -5.86
C GLY A 152 -3.30 10.80 -5.60
N THR A 153 -3.53 11.31 -4.40
CA THR A 153 -4.81 11.84 -3.97
C THR A 153 -4.59 13.13 -3.18
N ALA A 154 -5.10 14.25 -3.71
CA ALA A 154 -5.12 15.50 -2.96
C ALA A 154 -6.22 15.44 -1.88
N ASP A 155 -5.97 16.07 -0.73
CA ASP A 155 -6.95 16.20 0.37
C ASP A 155 -7.52 14.85 0.84
N THR A 156 -6.72 13.80 0.80
CA THR A 156 -7.14 12.48 1.29
C THR A 156 -7.18 12.44 2.81
N ASP A 157 -8.16 11.74 3.35
CA ASP A 157 -8.15 11.36 4.75
C ASP A 157 -7.10 10.26 4.97
N VAL A 158 -6.39 10.35 6.08
CA VAL A 158 -5.37 9.38 6.48
C VAL A 158 -5.59 8.90 7.89
N GLU A 159 -5.15 7.67 8.16
CA GLU A 159 -5.17 7.05 9.49
C GLU A 159 -3.85 6.35 9.72
N ILE A 160 -3.27 6.51 10.92
CA ILE A 160 -2.08 5.78 11.33
C ILE A 160 -2.43 4.88 12.49
N TYR A 161 -2.26 3.57 12.28
CA TYR A 161 -2.45 2.54 13.29
C TYR A 161 -1.09 2.19 13.89
N THR A 162 -0.89 2.55 15.15
CA THR A 162 0.35 2.27 15.86
C THR A 162 0.24 0.96 16.61
N GLY A 163 1.09 0.01 16.26
CA GLY A 163 1.22 -1.27 16.93
C GLY A 163 2.58 -1.42 17.60
N PHE A 164 2.84 -2.59 18.13
CA PHE A 164 4.08 -2.95 18.81
C PHE A 164 5.06 -3.75 17.94
N MET A 165 4.64 -4.12 16.72
CA MET A 165 5.48 -4.84 15.76
C MET A 165 5.24 -4.32 14.34
N ASN A 166 6.17 -4.58 13.43
CA ASN A 166 5.93 -4.37 12.01
C ASN A 166 5.42 -5.65 11.34
N LEU A 167 5.04 -5.53 10.07
CA LEU A 167 4.52 -6.66 9.30
C LEU A 167 5.55 -7.80 9.17
N THR A 168 6.84 -7.49 9.04
CA THR A 168 7.90 -8.51 8.93
C THR A 168 7.88 -9.44 10.13
N ASP A 169 7.70 -8.91 11.33
CA ASP A 169 7.64 -9.70 12.56
C ASP A 169 6.46 -10.67 12.55
N LEU A 170 5.29 -10.21 12.11
CA LEU A 170 4.10 -11.05 11.99
C LEU A 170 4.30 -12.17 10.97
N LEU A 171 4.84 -11.87 9.80
CA LEU A 171 5.05 -12.85 8.73
C LEU A 171 6.05 -13.93 9.15
N LYS A 172 7.04 -13.60 9.96
CA LYS A 172 7.97 -14.58 10.53
C LYS A 172 7.26 -15.60 11.44
N VAL A 173 6.30 -15.15 12.24
CA VAL A 173 5.51 -16.05 13.10
C VAL A 173 4.77 -17.09 12.26
N TYR A 174 4.10 -16.66 11.20
CA TYR A 174 3.37 -17.58 10.32
C TYR A 174 4.29 -18.55 9.55
N SER A 175 5.52 -18.16 9.27
CA SER A 175 6.49 -19.02 8.58
C SER A 175 7.01 -20.16 9.46
N TYR A 176 6.93 -20.04 10.79
CA TYR A 176 7.34 -21.08 11.72
C TYR A 176 6.25 -22.12 12.00
N ASP A 177 5.00 -21.80 11.70
CA ASP A 177 3.86 -22.68 11.94
C ASP A 177 3.59 -23.62 10.74
N ASP A 178 4.29 -23.46 9.65
CA ASP A 178 4.29 -24.32 8.48
C ASP A 178 5.43 -25.38 8.60
#